data_6c8775cc3e8bd4281097fa9d87f34e19
#
_entry.id   6c8775cc3e8bd4281097fa9d87f34e19
#
_cell.length_a   1.000
_cell.length_b   1.000
_cell.length_c   1.000
_cell.angle_alpha   90.00
_cell.angle_beta   90.00
_cell.angle_gamma   90.00
#
_symmetry.space_group_name_H-M   'P 1'
#
loop_
_entity.id
_entity.type
_entity.pdbx_description
1 polymer ?
#
loop_
_entity_poly.entity_id
_entity_poly.type
_entity_poly.pdbx_seq_one_letter_code
_entity_poly.pdbx_strand_id
1 'polypeptide(L)'
;MNQNETQWDKLLKIKTTGRDDSHSDQYRYPYEPTSYMVLERLANSGLIRKNNILIDYGTGKGRVCFYLSYQTRCKTIGVEYDERIYKGAADDKEVSVSASRTEFVLCSAENYEVPSEVDRCYFLNPFSVEILQSV
;
A
#
# COMPACT_ATOMS: atom_id res chain seq x y z
N MET A 1 15.51 10.89 9.94
CA MET A 1 14.43 9.91 9.85
C MET A 1 13.50 10.05 11.06
N ASN A 2 12.22 10.03 10.84
CA ASN A 2 11.26 10.11 11.92
C ASN A 2 11.25 8.79 12.70
N GLN A 3 11.40 8.87 14.03
CA GLN A 3 11.40 7.70 14.90
C GLN A 3 10.09 6.89 14.80
N ASN A 4 8.97 7.58 14.56
CA ASN A 4 7.66 6.96 14.40
C ASN A 4 7.62 5.99 13.20
N GLU A 5 8.34 6.30 12.13
CA GLU A 5 8.40 5.47 10.93
C GLU A 5 8.99 4.09 11.23
N THR A 6 10.09 4.06 11.95
CA THR A 6 10.75 2.80 12.27
C THR A 6 10.01 2.02 13.37
N GLN A 7 9.39 2.72 14.31
CA GLN A 7 8.63 2.08 15.37
C GLN A 7 7.40 1.34 14.83
N TRP A 8 6.67 1.95 13.90
CA TRP A 8 5.52 1.30 13.29
C TRP A 8 5.92 0.11 12.43
N ASP A 9 6.98 0.25 11.63
CA ASP A 9 7.50 -0.88 10.85
C ASP A 9 7.83 -2.05 11.79
N LYS A 10 8.49 -1.77 12.89
CA LYS A 10 8.86 -2.80 13.86
C LYS A 10 7.66 -3.46 14.49
N LEU A 11 6.65 -2.68 14.90
CA LEU A 11 5.42 -3.21 15.50
C LEU A 11 4.66 -4.10 14.52
N LEU A 12 4.54 -3.67 13.28
CA LEU A 12 3.84 -4.41 12.24
C LEU A 12 4.67 -5.58 11.70
N LYS A 13 5.95 -5.65 12.02
CA LYS A 13 6.92 -6.63 11.50
C LYS A 13 7.07 -6.55 10.00
N ILE A 14 7.27 -5.33 9.50
CA ILE A 14 7.47 -5.08 8.08
C ILE A 14 8.68 -4.17 7.87
N LYS A 15 9.14 -4.11 6.62
CA LYS A 15 10.28 -3.27 6.22
C LYS A 15 9.85 -2.39 5.05
N THR A 16 9.33 -1.21 5.36
CA THR A 16 8.79 -0.30 4.35
C THR A 16 9.46 1.07 4.35
N THR A 17 10.26 1.39 5.38
CA THR A 17 10.90 2.69 5.50
C THR A 17 12.02 2.85 4.48
N GLY A 18 12.13 4.06 3.91
CA GLY A 18 13.15 4.40 2.93
C GLY A 18 12.57 4.64 1.55
N ARG A 19 13.37 5.25 0.69
CA ARG A 19 12.98 5.58 -0.67
C ARG A 19 13.74 4.70 -1.66
N ASP A 20 13.05 4.25 -2.71
CA ASP A 20 13.65 3.48 -3.78
C ASP A 20 13.18 4.07 -5.12
N ASP A 21 14.10 4.69 -5.87
CA ASP A 21 13.81 5.28 -7.16
C ASP A 21 14.51 4.55 -8.33
N SER A 22 15.07 3.38 -8.08
CA SER A 22 15.83 2.64 -9.07
C SER A 22 15.00 2.20 -10.28
N HIS A 23 13.68 2.11 -10.15
CA HIS A 23 12.76 1.70 -11.21
C HIS A 23 11.78 2.80 -11.61
N SER A 24 12.04 4.06 -11.21
CA SER A 24 11.18 5.17 -11.61
C SER A 24 11.40 5.53 -13.08
N ASP A 25 10.36 6.05 -13.73
CA ASP A 25 10.42 6.54 -15.10
C ASP A 25 9.47 7.75 -15.25
N GLN A 26 9.22 8.19 -16.49
CA GLN A 26 8.39 9.37 -16.73
C GLN A 26 6.91 9.16 -16.35
N TYR A 27 6.46 7.93 -16.21
CA TYR A 27 5.07 7.60 -15.91
C TYR A 27 4.88 7.04 -14.51
N ARG A 28 5.94 6.55 -13.87
CA ARG A 28 5.87 5.93 -12.55
C ARG A 28 6.90 6.54 -11.63
N TYR A 29 6.47 6.90 -10.45
CA TYR A 29 7.30 7.61 -9.48
C TYR A 29 8.11 6.62 -8.64
N PRO A 30 9.21 7.10 -8.00
CA PRO A 30 9.99 6.22 -7.14
C PRO A 30 9.17 5.75 -5.95
N TYR A 31 9.56 4.59 -5.40
CA TYR A 31 8.96 4.13 -4.16
C TYR A 31 9.29 5.12 -3.03
N GLU A 32 8.26 5.62 -2.41
CA GLU A 32 8.37 6.47 -1.23
C GLU A 32 7.09 6.25 -0.42
N PRO A 33 7.21 5.66 0.78
CA PRO A 33 6.02 5.30 1.53
C PRO A 33 5.32 6.53 2.10
N THR A 34 3.99 6.48 2.18
CA THR A 34 3.20 7.47 2.90
C THR A 34 3.62 7.46 4.36
N SER A 35 3.80 8.64 4.97
CA SER A 35 4.18 8.70 6.37
C SER A 35 3.11 8.09 7.27
N TYR A 36 3.53 7.46 8.35
CA TYR A 36 2.59 6.88 9.31
C TYR A 36 1.70 7.93 9.97
N MET A 37 2.18 9.16 10.11
CA MET A 37 1.36 10.24 10.65
C MET A 37 0.13 10.50 9.78
N VAL A 38 0.29 10.48 8.45
CA VAL A 38 -0.82 10.62 7.51
C VAL A 38 -1.76 9.43 7.60
N LEU A 39 -1.21 8.22 7.67
CA LEU A 39 -2.02 7.01 7.77
C LEU A 39 -2.78 6.95 9.09
N GLU A 40 -2.20 7.44 10.16
CA GLU A 40 -2.88 7.51 11.46
C GLU A 40 -4.11 8.43 11.39
N ARG A 41 -3.96 9.58 10.74
CA ARG A 41 -5.10 10.49 10.53
C ARG A 41 -6.18 9.83 9.70
N LEU A 42 -5.80 9.11 8.66
CA LEU A 42 -6.76 8.41 7.81
C LEU A 42 -7.47 7.30 8.60
N ALA A 43 -6.74 6.52 9.37
CA ALA A 43 -7.33 5.45 10.18
C ALA A 43 -8.32 5.99 11.22
N ASN A 44 -8.03 7.18 11.77
CA ASN A 44 -8.88 7.80 12.79
C ASN A 44 -10.03 8.61 12.22
N SER A 45 -10.11 8.77 10.89
CA SER A 45 -11.11 9.62 10.25
C SER A 45 -12.52 9.03 10.22
N GLY A 46 -12.63 7.71 10.37
CA GLY A 46 -13.91 7.02 10.23
C GLY A 46 -14.29 6.69 8.79
N LEU A 47 -13.45 7.07 7.82
CA LEU A 47 -13.70 6.81 6.40
C LEU A 47 -13.51 5.34 6.02
N ILE A 48 -12.70 4.61 6.78
CA ILE A 48 -12.40 3.21 6.53
C ILE A 48 -12.79 2.40 7.77
N ARG A 49 -13.60 1.39 7.57
CA ARG A 49 -14.15 0.56 8.65
C ARG A 49 -13.90 -0.92 8.39
N LYS A 50 -14.12 -1.75 9.38
CA LYS A 50 -13.90 -3.18 9.33
C LYS A 50 -14.53 -3.87 8.12
N ASN A 51 -15.70 -3.44 7.70
CA ASN A 51 -16.43 -4.07 6.59
C ASN A 51 -16.00 -3.56 5.21
N ASN A 52 -15.12 -2.56 5.15
CA ASN A 52 -14.63 -2.04 3.88
C ASN A 52 -13.55 -2.94 3.31
N ILE A 53 -13.44 -2.91 1.99
CA ILE A 53 -12.35 -3.56 1.26
C ILE A 53 -11.66 -2.47 0.46
N LEU A 54 -10.41 -2.20 0.78
CA LEU A 54 -9.64 -1.11 0.21
C LEU A 54 -8.62 -1.64 -0.78
N ILE A 55 -8.52 -0.97 -1.93
CA ILE A 55 -7.45 -1.22 -2.88
C ILE A 55 -6.44 -0.08 -2.81
N ASP A 56 -5.15 -0.41 -2.81
CA ASP A 56 -4.04 0.53 -2.80
C ASP A 56 -3.26 0.37 -4.10
N TYR A 57 -3.40 1.34 -5.01
CA TYR A 57 -2.65 1.37 -6.26
C TYR A 57 -1.25 1.90 -6.01
N GLY A 58 -0.25 1.17 -6.51
CA GLY A 58 1.14 1.52 -6.25
C GLY A 58 1.52 1.24 -4.81
N THR A 59 1.14 0.06 -4.32
CA THR A 59 1.26 -0.28 -2.90
C THR A 59 2.70 -0.32 -2.39
N GLY A 60 3.69 -0.40 -3.29
CA GLY A 60 5.08 -0.47 -2.91
C GLY A 60 5.37 -1.69 -2.06
N LYS A 61 5.95 -1.48 -0.91
CA LYS A 61 6.28 -2.56 0.04
C LYS A 61 5.13 -2.88 0.99
N GLY A 62 3.95 -2.28 0.77
CA GLY A 62 2.73 -2.67 1.45
C GLY A 62 2.38 -1.90 2.71
N ARG A 63 3.09 -0.81 3.04
CA ARG A 63 2.85 -0.08 4.29
C ARG A 63 1.39 0.29 4.51
N VAL A 64 0.74 0.87 3.49
CA VAL A 64 -0.65 1.33 3.61
C VAL A 64 -1.57 0.15 3.94
N CYS A 65 -1.43 -0.95 3.20
CA CYS A 65 -2.23 -2.14 3.42
C CYS A 65 -2.03 -2.72 4.82
N PHE A 66 -0.78 -2.93 5.24
CA PHE A 66 -0.50 -3.52 6.54
C PHE A 66 -1.00 -2.63 7.69
N TYR A 67 -0.74 -1.33 7.59
CA TYR A 67 -1.13 -0.40 8.64
C TYR A 67 -2.64 -0.26 8.77
N LEU A 68 -3.34 -0.02 7.64
CA LEU A 68 -4.78 0.17 7.67
C LEU A 68 -5.51 -1.11 8.08
N SER A 69 -5.05 -2.27 7.61
CA SER A 69 -5.62 -3.55 8.04
C SER A 69 -5.44 -3.78 9.54
N TYR A 70 -4.30 -3.37 10.08
CA TYR A 70 -4.05 -3.48 11.52
C TYR A 70 -4.96 -2.55 12.32
N GLN A 71 -5.04 -1.28 11.92
CA GLN A 71 -5.76 -0.25 12.69
C GLN A 71 -7.28 -0.34 12.54
N THR A 72 -7.76 -0.58 11.32
CA THR A 72 -9.20 -0.54 11.03
C THR A 72 -9.84 -1.91 10.93
N ARG A 73 -9.02 -2.96 10.83
CA ARG A 73 -9.46 -4.35 10.62
C ARG A 73 -10.10 -4.58 9.25
N CYS A 74 -9.97 -3.64 8.31
CA CYS A 74 -10.47 -3.80 6.96
C CYS A 74 -9.60 -4.79 6.18
N LYS A 75 -10.14 -5.29 5.07
CA LYS A 75 -9.34 -6.04 4.10
C LYS A 75 -8.70 -5.08 3.12
N THR A 76 -7.47 -5.38 2.71
CA THR A 76 -6.75 -4.53 1.75
C THR A 76 -6.16 -5.37 0.64
N ILE A 77 -6.14 -4.78 -0.56
CA ILE A 77 -5.51 -5.35 -1.75
C ILE A 77 -4.51 -4.33 -2.26
N GLY A 78 -3.24 -4.70 -2.32
CA GLY A 78 -2.19 -3.84 -2.84
C GLY A 78 -1.80 -4.26 -4.25
N VAL A 79 -1.80 -3.31 -5.18
CA VAL A 79 -1.40 -3.54 -6.57
C VAL A 79 -0.07 -2.84 -6.81
N GLU A 80 0.91 -3.58 -7.30
CA GLU A 80 2.23 -3.07 -7.60
C GLU A 80 2.71 -3.62 -8.94
N TYR A 81 3.23 -2.75 -9.82
CA TYR A 81 3.70 -3.20 -11.12
C TYR A 81 5.18 -3.58 -11.13
N ASP A 82 5.97 -3.02 -10.22
CA ASP A 82 7.41 -3.28 -10.14
C ASP A 82 7.67 -4.55 -9.36
N GLU A 83 8.17 -5.57 -10.05
CA GLU A 83 8.41 -6.88 -9.46
C GLU A 83 9.35 -6.84 -8.26
N ARG A 84 10.40 -6.02 -8.35
CA ARG A 84 11.38 -5.91 -7.27
C ARG A 84 10.76 -5.32 -6.01
N ILE A 85 9.95 -4.28 -6.16
CA ILE A 85 9.28 -3.64 -5.04
C ILE A 85 8.16 -4.54 -4.51
N TYR A 86 7.39 -5.14 -5.40
CA TYR A 86 6.34 -6.10 -5.03
C TYR A 86 6.90 -7.23 -4.15
N LYS A 87 8.10 -7.71 -4.47
CA LYS A 87 8.73 -8.76 -3.67
C LYS A 87 8.92 -8.33 -2.22
N GLY A 88 9.19 -7.06 -1.98
CA GLY A 88 9.27 -6.51 -0.62
C GLY A 88 7.96 -6.65 0.13
N ALA A 89 6.82 -6.36 -0.52
CA ALA A 89 5.50 -6.54 0.07
C ALA A 89 5.21 -8.02 0.34
N ALA A 90 5.56 -8.90 -0.58
CA ALA A 90 5.36 -10.33 -0.43
C ALA A 90 6.18 -10.89 0.74
N ASP A 91 7.44 -10.45 0.88
CA ASP A 91 8.29 -10.85 2.00
C ASP A 91 7.71 -10.35 3.33
N ASP A 92 7.26 -9.10 3.37
CA ASP A 92 6.65 -8.53 4.57
C ASP A 92 5.38 -9.28 4.96
N LYS A 93 4.60 -9.73 3.99
CA LYS A 93 3.37 -10.47 4.27
C LYS A 93 3.62 -11.77 5.01
N GLU A 94 4.75 -12.42 4.78
CA GLU A 94 5.06 -13.69 5.45
C GLU A 94 5.20 -13.54 6.97
N VAL A 95 5.53 -12.34 7.46
CA VAL A 95 5.82 -12.12 8.87
C VAL A 95 4.96 -11.07 9.54
N SER A 96 4.20 -10.29 8.78
CA SER A 96 3.42 -9.19 9.35
C SER A 96 2.27 -9.66 10.24
N VAL A 97 2.01 -8.87 11.28
CA VAL A 97 0.92 -9.16 12.23
C VAL A 97 -0.47 -8.98 11.61
N SER A 98 -0.59 -8.26 10.49
CA SER A 98 -1.87 -8.05 9.79
C SER A 98 -1.97 -8.80 8.47
N ALA A 99 -1.10 -9.76 8.23
CA ALA A 99 -1.00 -10.48 6.97
C ALA A 99 -2.33 -11.11 6.51
N SER A 100 -3.12 -11.64 7.43
CA SER A 100 -4.35 -12.34 7.07
C SER A 100 -5.41 -11.45 6.42
N ARG A 101 -5.29 -10.13 6.53
CA ARG A 101 -6.23 -9.18 5.94
C ARG A 101 -5.68 -8.49 4.70
N THR A 102 -4.48 -8.83 4.28
CA THR A 102 -3.81 -8.19 3.15
C THR A 102 -3.64 -9.17 2.00
N GLU A 103 -3.71 -8.64 0.78
CA GLU A 103 -3.43 -9.38 -0.45
C GLU A 103 -2.63 -8.48 -1.36
N PHE A 104 -1.60 -9.02 -2.02
CA PHE A 104 -0.77 -8.24 -2.95
C PHE A 104 -0.77 -8.88 -4.33
N VAL A 105 -0.85 -8.03 -5.36
CA VAL A 105 -0.93 -8.46 -6.74
C VAL A 105 0.16 -7.75 -7.56
N LEU A 106 0.94 -8.52 -8.32
CA LEU A 106 1.91 -7.98 -9.25
C LEU A 106 1.20 -7.72 -10.58
N CYS A 107 0.84 -6.45 -10.80
CA CYS A 107 0.08 -6.06 -11.99
C CYS A 107 0.19 -4.55 -12.16
N SER A 108 0.11 -4.07 -13.40
CA SER A 108 -0.03 -2.64 -13.61
C SER A 108 -1.46 -2.21 -13.27
N ALA A 109 -1.60 -0.97 -12.78
CA ALA A 109 -2.91 -0.47 -12.33
C ALA A 109 -3.95 -0.50 -13.45
N GLU A 110 -3.55 -0.13 -14.67
CA GLU A 110 -4.46 -0.09 -15.81
C GLU A 110 -4.93 -1.46 -16.28
N ASN A 111 -4.24 -2.52 -15.91
CA ASN A 111 -4.57 -3.89 -16.32
C ASN A 111 -5.22 -4.73 -15.21
N TYR A 112 -5.30 -4.21 -14.00
CA TYR A 112 -5.88 -4.97 -12.90
C TYR A 112 -7.40 -4.88 -12.89
N GLU A 113 -8.07 -6.02 -12.87
CA GLU A 113 -9.53 -6.07 -12.75
C GLU A 113 -9.92 -6.00 -11.27
N VAL A 114 -10.50 -4.88 -10.88
CA VAL A 114 -10.88 -4.63 -9.50
C VAL A 114 -12.07 -5.51 -9.12
N PRO A 115 -11.97 -6.30 -8.04
CA PRO A 115 -13.12 -7.06 -7.55
C PRO A 115 -14.31 -6.16 -7.22
N SER A 116 -15.52 -6.65 -7.48
CA SER A 116 -16.73 -5.84 -7.31
C SER A 116 -17.01 -5.45 -5.86
N GLU A 117 -16.48 -6.18 -4.88
CA GLU A 117 -16.69 -5.89 -3.46
C GLU A 117 -15.77 -4.79 -2.93
N VAL A 118 -14.78 -4.33 -3.71
CA VAL A 118 -13.91 -3.21 -3.30
C VAL A 118 -14.74 -1.93 -3.25
N ASP A 119 -14.71 -1.25 -2.12
CA ASP A 119 -15.51 -0.04 -1.89
C ASP A 119 -14.67 1.16 -1.43
N ARG A 120 -13.35 1.01 -1.30
CA ARG A 120 -12.43 2.09 -0.96
C ARG A 120 -11.22 2.01 -1.85
N CYS A 121 -10.70 3.15 -2.25
CA CYS A 121 -9.51 3.24 -3.09
C CYS A 121 -8.54 4.24 -2.50
N TYR A 122 -7.28 3.84 -2.39
CA TYR A 122 -6.20 4.70 -1.95
C TYR A 122 -5.14 4.78 -3.04
N PHE A 123 -4.67 5.97 -3.34
CA PHE A 123 -3.46 6.14 -4.12
C PHE A 123 -2.86 7.52 -3.84
N LEU A 124 -1.52 7.58 -3.89
CA LEU A 124 -0.76 8.80 -3.62
C LEU A 124 0.29 8.93 -4.72
N ASN A 125 -0.08 9.59 -5.82
CA ASN A 125 0.79 9.81 -6.98
C ASN A 125 1.57 8.57 -7.41
N PRO A 126 0.93 7.40 -7.54
CA PRO A 126 1.65 6.17 -7.90
C PRO A 126 2.05 6.14 -9.37
N PHE A 127 1.39 6.94 -10.23
CA PHE A 127 1.60 6.93 -11.67
C PHE A 127 1.12 8.24 -12.30
N SER A 128 1.43 8.42 -13.59
CA SER A 128 1.09 9.63 -14.33
C SER A 128 -0.41 9.75 -14.61
N VAL A 129 -0.82 10.94 -15.08
CA VAL A 129 -2.22 11.19 -15.46
C VAL A 129 -2.66 10.23 -16.56
N GLU A 130 -1.79 9.91 -17.51
CA GLU A 130 -2.10 9.01 -18.61
C GLU A 130 -2.48 7.62 -18.09
N ILE A 131 -1.77 7.11 -17.11
CA ILE A 131 -2.10 5.82 -16.50
C ILE A 131 -3.37 5.94 -15.66
N LEU A 132 -3.52 7.01 -14.91
CA LEU A 132 -4.71 7.23 -14.09
C LEU A 132 -5.98 7.22 -14.94
N GLN A 133 -5.95 7.79 -16.12
CA GLN A 133 -7.10 7.80 -17.02
C GLN A 133 -7.48 6.42 -17.54
N SER A 134 -6.56 5.46 -17.49
CA SER A 134 -6.80 4.09 -17.97
C SER A 134 -7.20 3.10 -16.87
N VAL A 135 -7.19 3.55 -15.63
CA VAL A 135 -7.52 2.69 -14.47
C VAL A 135 -9.03 2.52 -14.27
#